data_40062a8b79ee9e8a6eeccc36be91a8b5
#
_entry.id   40062a8b79ee9e8a6eeccc36be91a8b5
#
_cell.length_a   1.000
_cell.length_b   1.000
_cell.length_c   1.000
_cell.angle_alpha   90.00
_cell.angle_beta   90.00
_cell.angle_gamma   90.00
#
_symmetry.space_group_name_H-M   'P 1'
#
loop_
_entity.id
_entity.type
_entity.pdbx_description
1 polymer ?
#
loop_
_entity_poly.entity_id
_entity_poly.type
_entity_poly.pdbx_seq_one_letter_code
_entity_poly.pdbx_strand_id
1 'polypeptide(L)'
;QLTSAEINERLKPTLERLGIKSNVLEDIAGIHARRLWDDGVEASDAATLAGVKALADAGIDPSRIGLLVNTSVSRDFLEPSTASIVSGNLGLSDTCQNFDVANACLAFLNGMDIASRMIERGEIDYALIVDGETANLAYEKTLDRMLRPDVTEEEFRNEMATLPLGCGAAGMVLARAELAPGAPRYRGGVTRAATQWNTLCRGNLDRMVTDTKMLLIE
;
A
#
# COMPACT_ATOMS: atom_id res chain seq x y z
N GLN A 1 1.11 17.46 -4.37
CA GLN A 1 2.45 16.92 -4.68
C GLN A 1 3.45 17.54 -3.72
N LEU A 2 4.36 16.72 -3.19
CA LEU A 2 5.43 17.11 -2.28
C LEU A 2 6.78 16.67 -2.87
N THR A 3 7.72 17.57 -2.98
CA THR A 3 9.04 17.30 -3.55
C THR A 3 10.05 16.87 -2.49
N SER A 4 11.09 16.13 -2.89
CA SER A 4 12.20 15.78 -2.00
C SER A 4 12.98 17.02 -1.56
N ALA A 5 13.05 18.05 -2.40
CA ALA A 5 13.68 19.32 -2.05
C ALA A 5 12.93 20.04 -0.90
N GLU A 6 11.59 20.07 -0.93
CA GLU A 6 10.78 20.62 0.17
C GLU A 6 10.98 19.85 1.49
N ILE A 7 11.08 18.52 1.43
CA ILE A 7 11.37 17.70 2.61
C ILE A 7 12.76 18.01 3.15
N ASN A 8 13.76 18.06 2.28
CA ASN A 8 15.14 18.35 2.66
C ASN A 8 15.26 19.73 3.31
N GLU A 9 14.56 20.75 2.80
CA GLU A 9 14.57 22.09 3.40
C GLU A 9 13.92 22.07 4.80
N ARG A 10 12.81 21.34 4.99
CA ARG A 10 12.19 21.16 6.32
C ARG A 10 13.10 20.44 7.30
N LEU A 11 13.85 19.43 6.85
CA LEU A 11 14.76 18.63 7.69
C LEU A 11 16.16 19.24 7.82
N LYS A 12 16.47 20.33 7.13
CA LYS A 12 17.79 20.94 7.10
C LYS A 12 18.44 21.14 8.48
N PRO A 13 17.75 21.67 9.52
CA PRO A 13 18.36 21.81 10.84
C PRO A 13 18.82 20.50 11.44
N THR A 14 18.06 19.42 11.22
CA THR A 14 18.38 18.07 11.72
C THR A 14 19.52 17.46 10.91
N LEU A 15 19.47 17.58 9.59
CA LEU A 15 20.53 17.09 8.70
C LEU A 15 21.89 17.73 9.03
N GLU A 16 21.93 19.04 9.21
CA GLU A 16 23.14 19.79 9.59
C GLU A 16 23.66 19.32 10.97
N ARG A 17 22.77 19.21 11.97
CA ARG A 17 23.15 18.74 13.31
C ARG A 17 23.71 17.33 13.32
N LEU A 18 23.16 16.43 12.52
CA LEU A 18 23.58 15.05 12.41
C LEU A 18 24.74 14.80 11.42
N GLY A 19 25.17 15.84 10.68
CA GLY A 19 26.22 15.71 9.68
C GLY A 19 25.80 14.88 8.46
N ILE A 20 24.51 14.78 8.20
CA ILE A 20 23.93 14.03 7.08
C ILE A 20 23.85 14.96 5.87
N LYS A 21 24.29 14.47 4.69
CA LYS A 21 24.20 15.27 3.45
C LYS A 21 22.76 15.59 3.11
N SER A 22 22.50 16.81 2.62
CA SER A 22 21.27 17.17 1.94
C SER A 22 21.11 16.32 0.66
N ASN A 23 19.89 16.11 0.20
CA ASN A 23 19.51 15.29 -0.96
C ASN A 23 19.59 13.78 -0.78
N VAL A 24 19.69 13.28 0.44
CA VAL A 24 19.72 11.84 0.73
C VAL A 24 18.54 11.09 0.07
N LEU A 25 17.34 11.70 0.02
CA LEU A 25 16.17 11.06 -0.59
C LEU A 25 16.32 10.85 -2.09
N GLU A 26 16.86 11.84 -2.81
CA GLU A 26 17.08 11.73 -4.26
C GLU A 26 18.27 10.80 -4.55
N ASP A 27 19.35 10.96 -3.80
CA ASP A 27 20.59 10.20 -4.01
C ASP A 27 20.41 8.70 -3.72
N ILE A 28 19.61 8.34 -2.71
CA ILE A 28 19.40 6.93 -2.32
C ILE A 28 18.18 6.32 -3.00
N ALA A 29 17.04 7.02 -2.97
CA ALA A 29 15.76 6.48 -3.45
C ALA A 29 15.44 6.85 -4.91
N GLY A 30 16.13 7.82 -5.49
CA GLY A 30 15.85 8.32 -6.84
C GLY A 30 14.47 8.99 -6.97
N ILE A 31 13.85 9.39 -5.85
CA ILE A 31 12.48 9.93 -5.84
C ILE A 31 12.54 11.46 -5.72
N HIS A 32 12.14 12.14 -6.80
CA HIS A 32 12.09 13.58 -6.84
C HIS A 32 10.85 14.19 -6.18
N ALA A 33 9.72 13.48 -6.24
CA ALA A 33 8.46 13.93 -5.66
C ALA A 33 7.52 12.74 -5.37
N ARG A 34 6.57 12.95 -4.45
CA ARG A 34 5.46 12.02 -4.17
C ARG A 34 4.13 12.76 -4.16
N ARG A 35 3.06 12.01 -4.35
CA ARG A 35 1.70 12.51 -4.21
C ARG A 35 1.18 12.15 -2.84
N LEU A 36 0.45 13.06 -2.24
CA LEU A 36 -0.33 12.85 -1.03
C LEU A 36 -1.79 13.10 -1.39
N TRP A 37 -2.70 12.45 -0.69
CA TRP A 37 -4.12 12.76 -0.80
C TRP A 37 -4.42 14.09 -0.13
N ASP A 38 -5.56 14.68 -0.47
CA ASP A 38 -6.13 15.79 0.28
C ASP A 38 -6.52 15.30 1.69
N ASP A 39 -6.60 16.25 2.64
CA ASP A 39 -6.95 15.92 4.01
C ASP A 39 -8.33 15.23 4.10
N GLY A 40 -8.39 14.19 4.92
CA GLY A 40 -9.63 13.43 5.17
C GLY A 40 -9.90 12.31 4.16
N VAL A 41 -9.04 12.06 3.19
CA VAL A 41 -9.16 10.88 2.32
C VAL A 41 -8.61 9.66 3.05
N GLU A 42 -9.48 8.68 3.27
CA GLU A 42 -9.16 7.42 3.93
C GLU A 42 -8.72 6.34 2.93
N ALA A 43 -8.14 5.26 3.43
CA ALA A 43 -7.69 4.13 2.61
C ALA A 43 -8.85 3.49 1.85
N SER A 44 -10.03 3.37 2.48
CA SER A 44 -11.23 2.84 1.83
C SER A 44 -11.74 3.72 0.71
N ASP A 45 -11.65 5.06 0.84
CA ASP A 45 -12.04 5.99 -0.22
C ASP A 45 -11.15 5.80 -1.45
N ALA A 46 -9.84 5.76 -1.23
CA ALA A 46 -8.85 5.55 -2.29
C ALA A 46 -9.05 4.18 -2.99
N ALA A 47 -9.23 3.11 -2.20
CA ALA A 47 -9.52 1.77 -2.73
C ALA A 47 -10.85 1.71 -3.49
N THR A 48 -11.89 2.42 -3.00
CA THR A 48 -13.18 2.52 -3.68
C THR A 48 -13.04 3.18 -5.05
N LEU A 49 -12.32 4.30 -5.14
CA LEU A 49 -12.06 4.98 -6.42
C LEU A 49 -11.35 4.06 -7.42
N ALA A 50 -10.35 3.30 -6.96
CA ALA A 50 -9.66 2.32 -7.79
C ALA A 50 -10.59 1.18 -8.22
N GLY A 51 -11.45 0.71 -7.34
CA GLY A 51 -12.46 -0.32 -7.62
C GLY A 51 -13.47 0.13 -8.67
N VAL A 52 -14.02 1.33 -8.53
CA VAL A 52 -14.93 1.93 -9.53
C VAL A 52 -14.27 1.96 -10.90
N LYS A 53 -13.03 2.43 -10.96
CA LYS A 53 -12.30 2.51 -12.22
C LYS A 53 -12.01 1.13 -12.81
N ALA A 54 -11.58 0.17 -12.01
CA ALA A 54 -11.28 -1.19 -12.45
C ALA A 54 -12.54 -1.90 -13.00
N LEU A 55 -13.68 -1.74 -12.34
CA LEU A 55 -14.97 -2.28 -12.80
C LEU A 55 -15.41 -1.64 -14.12
N ALA A 56 -15.28 -0.32 -14.23
CA ALA A 56 -15.61 0.40 -15.45
C ALA A 56 -14.72 0.00 -16.63
N ASP A 57 -13.40 -0.07 -16.41
CA ASP A 57 -12.42 -0.46 -17.43
C ASP A 57 -12.64 -1.93 -17.90
N ALA A 58 -13.06 -2.81 -16.98
CA ALA A 58 -13.39 -4.20 -17.29
C ALA A 58 -14.79 -4.38 -17.91
N GLY A 59 -15.68 -3.38 -17.79
CA GLY A 59 -17.07 -3.48 -18.21
C GLY A 59 -17.89 -4.48 -17.39
N ILE A 60 -17.56 -4.66 -16.12
CA ILE A 60 -18.20 -5.65 -15.23
C ILE A 60 -19.13 -4.94 -14.25
N ASP A 61 -20.38 -5.43 -14.20
CA ASP A 61 -21.36 -4.97 -13.21
C ASP A 61 -20.91 -5.39 -11.80
N PRO A 62 -20.96 -4.47 -10.80
CA PRO A 62 -20.58 -4.76 -9.42
C PRO A 62 -21.27 -6.00 -8.83
N SER A 63 -22.51 -6.27 -9.19
CA SER A 63 -23.29 -7.43 -8.71
C SER A 63 -22.69 -8.79 -9.13
N ARG A 64 -21.79 -8.82 -10.11
CA ARG A 64 -21.14 -10.04 -10.60
C ARG A 64 -19.86 -10.39 -9.86
N ILE A 65 -19.36 -9.49 -9.00
CA ILE A 65 -18.15 -9.74 -8.21
C ILE A 65 -18.48 -10.72 -7.09
N GLY A 66 -17.82 -11.87 -7.11
CA GLY A 66 -17.96 -12.90 -6.08
C GLY A 66 -16.96 -12.79 -4.93
N LEU A 67 -15.87 -12.04 -5.15
CA LEU A 67 -14.84 -11.79 -4.15
C LEU A 67 -14.27 -10.38 -4.30
N LEU A 68 -14.20 -9.65 -3.17
CA LEU A 68 -13.40 -8.43 -3.01
C LEU A 68 -12.24 -8.71 -2.06
N VAL A 69 -11.01 -8.40 -2.49
CA VAL A 69 -9.83 -8.44 -1.62
C VAL A 69 -9.24 -7.04 -1.56
N ASN A 70 -9.19 -6.46 -0.36
CA ASN A 70 -8.40 -5.25 -0.12
C ASN A 70 -7.00 -5.64 0.34
N THR A 71 -5.99 -4.99 -0.21
CA THR A 71 -4.58 -5.34 -0.02
C THR A 71 -3.76 -4.21 0.60
N SER A 72 -4.42 -3.13 1.02
CA SER A 72 -3.77 -1.95 1.60
C SER A 72 -3.05 -2.26 2.90
N VAL A 73 -1.89 -1.65 3.09
CA VAL A 73 -1.24 -1.55 4.41
C VAL A 73 -2.00 -0.54 5.26
N SER A 74 -2.38 0.58 4.65
CA SER A 74 -3.23 1.60 5.27
C SER A 74 -4.63 1.06 5.51
N ARG A 75 -5.25 1.49 6.60
CA ARG A 75 -6.63 1.10 6.94
C ARG A 75 -7.29 2.18 7.76
N ASP A 76 -8.60 2.34 7.58
CA ASP A 76 -9.38 3.35 8.29
C ASP A 76 -9.54 2.95 9.77
N PHE A 77 -9.83 1.66 10.01
CA PHE A 77 -10.10 1.11 11.33
C PHE A 77 -9.42 -0.25 11.51
N LEU A 78 -9.29 -0.70 12.73
CA LEU A 78 -8.96 -2.10 13.02
C LEU A 78 -10.17 -3.00 12.74
N GLU A 79 -11.38 -2.49 12.94
CA GLU A 79 -12.67 -3.14 12.71
C GLU A 79 -13.72 -2.06 12.38
N PRO A 80 -14.48 -2.20 11.30
CA PRO A 80 -14.50 -3.32 10.34
C PRO A 80 -13.26 -3.39 9.44
N SER A 81 -13.14 -4.48 8.65
CA SER A 81 -12.12 -4.56 7.60
C SER A 81 -12.32 -3.46 6.55
N THR A 82 -11.25 -2.95 5.97
CA THR A 82 -11.31 -1.98 4.86
C THR A 82 -12.08 -2.57 3.67
N ALA A 83 -11.92 -3.87 3.40
CA ALA A 83 -12.67 -4.58 2.36
C ALA A 83 -14.19 -4.50 2.58
N SER A 84 -14.66 -4.58 3.84
CA SER A 84 -16.10 -4.46 4.15
C SER A 84 -16.64 -3.07 3.81
N ILE A 85 -15.88 -2.01 4.12
CA ILE A 85 -16.25 -0.63 3.79
C ILE A 85 -16.30 -0.45 2.26
N VAL A 86 -15.24 -0.87 1.56
CA VAL A 86 -15.17 -0.78 0.09
C VAL A 86 -16.29 -1.57 -0.58
N SER A 87 -16.61 -2.76 -0.07
CA SER A 87 -17.72 -3.58 -0.59
C SER A 87 -19.06 -2.83 -0.51
N GLY A 88 -19.32 -2.18 0.63
CA GLY A 88 -20.51 -1.33 0.81
C GLY A 88 -20.51 -0.13 -0.11
N ASN A 89 -19.39 0.60 -0.21
CA ASN A 89 -19.25 1.77 -1.07
C ASN A 89 -19.47 1.47 -2.56
N LEU A 90 -19.02 0.28 -3.01
CA LEU A 90 -19.17 -0.19 -4.39
C LEU A 90 -20.57 -0.80 -4.67
N GLY A 91 -21.39 -1.02 -3.64
CA GLY A 91 -22.68 -1.68 -3.77
C GLY A 91 -22.57 -3.12 -4.30
N LEU A 92 -21.56 -3.86 -3.84
CA LEU A 92 -21.39 -5.25 -4.23
C LEU A 92 -22.52 -6.13 -3.66
N SER A 93 -22.71 -7.31 -4.25
CA SER A 93 -23.73 -8.26 -3.80
C SER A 93 -23.52 -8.67 -2.34
N ASP A 94 -24.58 -8.96 -1.61
CA ASP A 94 -24.57 -9.53 -0.26
C ASP A 94 -23.97 -10.96 -0.21
N THR A 95 -23.82 -11.60 -1.37
CA THR A 95 -23.13 -12.89 -1.53
C THR A 95 -21.63 -12.72 -1.87
N CYS A 96 -21.16 -11.50 -2.08
CA CYS A 96 -19.75 -11.22 -2.34
C CYS A 96 -18.91 -11.43 -1.06
N GLN A 97 -17.98 -12.35 -1.11
CA GLN A 97 -17.01 -12.50 -0.01
C GLN A 97 -16.07 -11.29 -0.02
N ASN A 98 -15.72 -10.78 1.16
CA ASN A 98 -14.76 -9.68 1.27
C ASN A 98 -13.87 -9.84 2.50
N PHE A 99 -12.58 -9.52 2.35
CA PHE A 99 -11.59 -9.53 3.43
C PHE A 99 -10.33 -8.75 3.05
N ASP A 100 -9.57 -8.35 4.09
CA ASP A 100 -8.24 -7.76 3.93
C ASP A 100 -7.16 -8.83 3.90
N VAL A 101 -6.16 -8.64 3.02
CA VAL A 101 -4.90 -9.40 3.02
C VAL A 101 -3.78 -8.46 3.41
N ALA A 102 -3.20 -8.68 4.59
CA ALA A 102 -2.12 -7.87 5.12
C ALA A 102 -0.76 -8.56 4.90
N ASN A 103 -0.05 -8.21 3.84
CA ASN A 103 1.30 -8.68 3.57
C ASN A 103 2.17 -7.58 2.92
N ALA A 104 2.03 -6.37 3.41
CA ALA A 104 2.76 -5.19 2.91
C ALA A 104 2.75 -5.14 1.37
N CYS A 105 3.87 -4.79 0.74
CA CYS A 105 4.00 -4.64 -0.72
C CYS A 105 3.67 -5.91 -1.55
N LEU A 106 3.54 -7.08 -0.90
CA LEU A 106 3.21 -8.34 -1.58
C LEU A 106 1.71 -8.68 -1.52
N ALA A 107 0.92 -7.95 -0.73
CA ALA A 107 -0.48 -8.26 -0.49
C ALA A 107 -1.30 -8.31 -1.78
N PHE A 108 -1.05 -7.39 -2.73
CA PHE A 108 -1.75 -7.37 -4.02
C PHE A 108 -1.54 -8.66 -4.82
N LEU A 109 -0.30 -9.15 -4.88
CA LEU A 109 0.03 -10.43 -5.54
C LEU A 109 -0.59 -11.62 -4.78
N ASN A 110 -0.63 -11.57 -3.46
CA ASN A 110 -1.31 -12.60 -2.66
C ASN A 110 -2.82 -12.60 -2.92
N GLY A 111 -3.45 -11.42 -3.01
CA GLY A 111 -4.86 -11.29 -3.40
C GLY A 111 -5.13 -11.91 -4.77
N MET A 112 -4.27 -11.65 -5.76
CA MET A 112 -4.35 -12.28 -7.09
C MET A 112 -4.25 -13.81 -7.00
N ASP A 113 -3.32 -14.35 -6.22
CA ASP A 113 -3.13 -15.80 -6.07
C ASP A 113 -4.33 -16.47 -5.39
N ILE A 114 -4.88 -15.85 -4.35
CA ILE A 114 -6.08 -16.34 -3.67
C ILE A 114 -7.28 -16.33 -4.63
N ALA A 115 -7.52 -15.21 -5.30
CA ALA A 115 -8.64 -15.05 -6.22
C ALA A 115 -8.54 -16.01 -7.41
N SER A 116 -7.35 -16.20 -7.98
CA SER A 116 -7.14 -17.14 -9.09
C SER A 116 -7.52 -18.56 -8.73
N ARG A 117 -7.17 -19.02 -7.52
CA ARG A 117 -7.52 -20.36 -7.02
C ARG A 117 -9.02 -20.56 -6.86
N MET A 118 -9.74 -19.54 -6.36
CA MET A 118 -11.20 -19.59 -6.25
C MET A 118 -11.87 -19.62 -7.62
N ILE A 119 -11.35 -18.86 -8.58
CA ILE A 119 -11.81 -18.88 -9.97
C ILE A 119 -11.55 -20.23 -10.63
N GLU A 120 -10.35 -20.79 -10.49
CA GLU A 120 -9.98 -22.11 -11.05
C GLU A 120 -10.86 -23.23 -10.51
N ARG A 121 -11.25 -23.16 -9.22
CA ARG A 121 -12.16 -24.11 -8.59
C ARG A 121 -13.64 -23.91 -8.98
N GLY A 122 -13.93 -22.85 -9.73
CA GLY A 122 -15.29 -22.51 -10.16
C GLY A 122 -16.19 -21.99 -9.02
N GLU A 123 -15.61 -21.51 -7.94
CA GLU A 123 -16.35 -20.94 -6.80
C GLU A 123 -16.90 -19.56 -7.15
N ILE A 124 -16.16 -18.80 -7.95
CA ILE A 124 -16.51 -17.45 -8.42
C ILE A 124 -16.11 -17.27 -9.90
N ASP A 125 -16.77 -16.35 -10.58
CA ASP A 125 -16.45 -15.97 -11.96
C ASP A 125 -15.53 -14.74 -12.03
N TYR A 126 -15.72 -13.78 -11.11
CA TYR A 126 -14.98 -12.53 -11.04
C TYR A 126 -14.56 -12.20 -9.62
N ALA A 127 -13.35 -11.69 -9.51
CA ALA A 127 -12.83 -11.12 -8.27
C ALA A 127 -12.33 -9.69 -8.54
N LEU A 128 -12.54 -8.80 -7.57
CA LEU A 128 -11.99 -7.46 -7.53
C LEU A 128 -10.91 -7.39 -6.45
N ILE A 129 -9.71 -7.01 -6.85
CA ILE A 129 -8.61 -6.75 -5.94
C ILE A 129 -8.38 -5.24 -5.93
N VAL A 130 -8.35 -4.64 -4.76
CA VAL A 130 -8.14 -3.22 -4.57
C VAL A 130 -7.03 -2.95 -3.57
N ASP A 131 -6.41 -1.81 -3.73
CA ASP A 131 -5.40 -1.28 -2.85
C ASP A 131 -5.60 0.24 -2.73
N GLY A 132 -5.63 0.77 -1.51
CA GLY A 132 -5.75 2.20 -1.27
C GLY A 132 -4.77 2.62 -0.18
N GLU A 133 -3.69 3.30 -0.56
CA GLU A 133 -2.64 3.68 0.37
C GLU A 133 -2.70 5.17 0.73
N THR A 134 -2.69 5.43 2.04
CA THR A 134 -2.62 6.78 2.60
C THR A 134 -1.37 6.91 3.47
N ALA A 135 -0.43 7.74 3.04
CA ALA A 135 0.84 7.95 3.75
C ALA A 135 0.85 9.25 4.58
N ASN A 136 -0.20 10.07 4.51
CA ASN A 136 -0.24 11.41 5.08
C ASN A 136 0.12 11.42 6.57
N LEU A 137 -0.59 10.64 7.39
CA LEU A 137 -0.38 10.61 8.85
C LEU A 137 1.02 10.09 9.21
N ALA A 138 1.42 8.97 8.61
CA ALA A 138 2.75 8.38 8.87
C ALA A 138 3.87 9.36 8.47
N TYR A 139 3.70 10.06 7.36
CA TYR A 139 4.63 11.06 6.87
C TYR A 139 4.77 12.26 7.84
N GLU A 140 3.65 12.87 8.24
CA GLU A 140 3.68 14.01 9.17
C GLU A 140 4.28 13.64 10.52
N LYS A 141 3.85 12.52 11.10
CA LYS A 141 4.39 12.04 12.37
C LYS A 141 5.87 11.67 12.29
N THR A 142 6.33 11.17 11.15
CA THR A 142 7.76 10.93 10.91
C THR A 142 8.54 12.24 10.88
N LEU A 143 8.06 13.26 10.16
CA LEU A 143 8.70 14.57 10.16
C LEU A 143 8.77 15.18 11.57
N ASP A 144 7.67 15.13 12.32
CA ASP A 144 7.62 15.61 13.69
C ASP A 144 8.70 14.95 14.57
N ARG A 145 8.87 13.63 14.44
CA ARG A 145 9.90 12.88 15.18
C ARG A 145 11.31 13.25 14.73
N MET A 146 11.51 13.36 13.41
CA MET A 146 12.82 13.68 12.85
C MET A 146 13.29 15.11 13.13
N LEU A 147 12.36 16.02 13.41
CA LEU A 147 12.64 17.42 13.76
C LEU A 147 12.92 17.63 15.27
N ARG A 148 12.75 16.61 16.08
CA ARG A 148 13.06 16.73 17.52
C ARG A 148 14.54 17.06 17.74
N PRO A 149 14.87 17.91 18.74
CA PRO A 149 16.26 18.27 19.03
C PRO A 149 17.13 17.10 19.47
N ASP A 150 16.52 16.09 20.07
CA ASP A 150 17.16 14.91 20.66
C ASP A 150 17.20 13.69 19.71
N VAL A 151 16.65 13.80 18.50
CA VAL A 151 16.69 12.67 17.56
C VAL A 151 18.14 12.30 17.25
N THR A 152 18.41 11.01 17.37
CA THR A 152 19.73 10.43 17.05
C THR A 152 19.87 10.12 15.57
N GLU A 153 21.10 9.93 15.09
CA GLU A 153 21.36 9.52 13.71
C GLU A 153 20.74 8.16 13.40
N GLU A 154 20.77 7.22 14.34
CA GLU A 154 20.16 5.90 14.18
C GLU A 154 18.63 5.99 14.02
N GLU A 155 17.96 6.74 14.89
CA GLU A 155 16.51 6.98 14.78
C GLU A 155 16.15 7.63 13.45
N PHE A 156 16.91 8.66 13.04
CA PHE A 156 16.72 9.34 11.77
C PHE A 156 16.83 8.37 10.59
N ARG A 157 17.89 7.54 10.54
CA ARG A 157 18.08 6.56 9.48
C ARG A 157 16.98 5.51 9.43
N ASN A 158 16.52 5.04 10.58
CA ASN A 158 15.48 4.02 10.67
C ASN A 158 14.10 4.54 10.20
N GLU A 159 13.84 5.83 10.31
CA GLU A 159 12.58 6.45 9.84
C GLU A 159 12.65 6.99 8.41
N MET A 160 13.84 7.06 7.81
CA MET A 160 14.02 7.60 6.45
C MET A 160 13.18 6.88 5.38
N ALA A 161 12.91 5.59 5.53
CA ALA A 161 12.16 4.82 4.56
C ALA A 161 10.69 5.28 4.41
N THR A 162 10.17 6.06 5.37
CA THR A 162 8.83 6.65 5.28
C THR A 162 8.79 7.85 4.33
N LEU A 163 9.87 8.61 4.24
CA LEU A 163 9.90 9.89 3.50
C LEU A 163 9.68 9.75 1.98
N PRO A 164 10.15 8.70 1.29
CA PRO A 164 9.86 8.51 -0.13
C PRO A 164 8.45 7.99 -0.42
N LEU A 165 7.71 7.51 0.60
CA LEU A 165 6.36 6.97 0.41
C LEU A 165 5.41 8.07 -0.09
N GLY A 166 4.46 7.65 -0.93
CA GLY A 166 3.37 8.48 -1.41
C GLY A 166 2.05 7.76 -1.26
N CYS A 167 0.98 8.50 -1.54
CA CYS A 167 -0.37 7.96 -1.60
C CYS A 167 -0.70 7.49 -3.02
N GLY A 168 -1.55 6.49 -3.11
CA GLY A 168 -2.02 5.97 -4.38
C GLY A 168 -3.12 4.93 -4.21
N ALA A 169 -3.70 4.52 -5.32
CA ALA A 169 -4.65 3.42 -5.30
C ALA A 169 -4.56 2.61 -6.60
N ALA A 170 -4.82 1.32 -6.51
CA ALA A 170 -4.85 0.40 -7.63
C ALA A 170 -6.06 -0.54 -7.52
N GLY A 171 -6.58 -0.95 -8.67
CA GLY A 171 -7.66 -1.93 -8.74
C GLY A 171 -7.47 -2.86 -9.94
N MET A 172 -7.87 -4.12 -9.77
CA MET A 172 -7.80 -5.12 -10.81
C MET A 172 -8.99 -6.08 -10.73
N VAL A 173 -9.63 -6.32 -11.86
CA VAL A 173 -10.61 -7.40 -11.99
C VAL A 173 -9.90 -8.65 -12.53
N LEU A 174 -10.02 -9.75 -11.81
CA LEU A 174 -9.69 -11.09 -12.31
C LEU A 174 -10.98 -11.79 -12.75
N ALA A 175 -10.91 -12.48 -13.86
CA ALA A 175 -12.04 -13.18 -14.45
C ALA A 175 -11.68 -14.61 -14.82
N ARG A 176 -12.69 -15.50 -14.83
CA ARG A 176 -12.56 -16.81 -15.47
C ARG A 176 -12.15 -16.65 -16.93
N ALA A 177 -11.23 -17.47 -17.36
CA ALA A 177 -10.56 -17.32 -18.64
C ALA A 177 -11.52 -17.24 -19.85
N GLU A 178 -12.60 -18.01 -19.80
CA GLU A 178 -13.62 -18.09 -20.85
C GLU A 178 -14.46 -16.80 -20.94
N LEU A 179 -14.56 -16.05 -19.84
CA LEU A 179 -15.33 -14.81 -19.74
C LEU A 179 -14.51 -13.58 -20.16
N ALA A 180 -13.20 -13.72 -20.32
CA ALA A 180 -12.29 -12.65 -20.72
C ALA A 180 -11.35 -13.11 -21.87
N PRO A 181 -11.89 -13.43 -23.06
CA PRO A 181 -11.08 -13.84 -24.20
C PRO A 181 -10.16 -12.68 -24.61
N GLY A 182 -8.87 -13.00 -24.78
CA GLY A 182 -7.86 -12.00 -25.17
C GLY A 182 -7.24 -11.18 -24.02
N ALA A 183 -7.75 -11.27 -22.80
CA ALA A 183 -7.14 -10.63 -21.65
C ALA A 183 -5.81 -11.31 -21.26
N PRO A 184 -4.88 -10.57 -20.61
CA PRO A 184 -3.69 -11.16 -20.02
C PRO A 184 -4.03 -12.29 -19.06
N ARG A 185 -3.18 -13.32 -19.03
CA ARG A 185 -3.39 -14.51 -18.20
C ARG A 185 -2.50 -14.49 -16.97
N TYR A 186 -3.12 -14.61 -15.78
CA TYR A 186 -2.35 -14.93 -14.59
C TYR A 186 -1.89 -16.38 -14.66
N ARG A 187 -0.59 -16.61 -14.50
CA ARG A 187 0.05 -17.93 -14.64
C ARG A 187 0.50 -18.51 -13.30
N GLY A 188 0.16 -17.84 -12.20
CA GLY A 188 0.61 -18.20 -10.88
C GLY A 188 1.93 -17.52 -10.50
N GLY A 189 2.43 -17.83 -9.32
CA GLY A 189 3.64 -17.26 -8.74
C GLY A 189 4.38 -18.24 -7.85
N VAL A 190 5.60 -17.88 -7.47
CA VAL A 190 6.41 -18.59 -6.46
C VAL A 190 6.62 -17.65 -5.28
N THR A 191 6.25 -18.11 -4.09
CA THR A 191 6.47 -17.36 -2.85
C THR A 191 7.70 -17.90 -2.11
N ARG A 192 8.56 -17.00 -1.67
CA ARG A 192 9.68 -17.29 -0.77
C ARG A 192 9.65 -16.31 0.40
N ALA A 193 9.98 -16.79 1.58
CA ALA A 193 10.05 -15.96 2.79
C ALA A 193 11.44 -16.05 3.40
N ALA A 194 12.03 -14.88 3.70
CA ALA A 194 13.27 -14.75 4.47
C ALA A 194 12.91 -14.51 5.93
N THR A 195 12.49 -15.56 6.62
CA THR A 195 11.89 -15.50 7.97
C THR A 195 12.84 -14.97 9.04
N GLN A 196 14.14 -15.07 8.82
CA GLN A 196 15.16 -14.48 9.70
C GLN A 196 15.11 -12.94 9.76
N TRP A 197 14.46 -12.29 8.77
CA TRP A 197 14.30 -10.84 8.68
C TRP A 197 12.88 -10.36 8.96
N ASN A 198 12.10 -11.13 9.70
CA ASN A 198 10.68 -10.88 9.95
C ASN A 198 10.36 -9.54 10.67
N THR A 199 11.35 -8.90 11.28
CA THR A 199 11.23 -7.59 11.96
C THR A 199 11.96 -6.46 11.26
N LEU A 200 12.50 -6.69 10.04
CA LEU A 200 13.23 -5.68 9.29
C LEU A 200 12.43 -4.40 9.09
N CYS A 201 11.18 -4.53 8.68
CA CYS A 201 10.25 -3.42 8.52
C CYS A 201 9.08 -3.62 9.48
N ARG A 202 8.78 -2.59 10.27
CA ARG A 202 7.67 -2.58 11.23
C ARG A 202 6.89 -1.28 11.07
N GLY A 203 5.57 -1.38 11.09
CA GLY A 203 4.70 -0.23 10.96
C GLY A 203 3.46 -0.35 11.82
N ASN A 204 2.92 0.81 12.21
CA ASN A 204 1.60 1.01 12.74
C ASN A 204 0.98 2.25 12.06
N LEU A 205 -0.16 2.73 12.54
CA LEU A 205 -0.90 3.81 11.87
C LEU A 205 -0.11 5.12 11.70
N ASP A 206 0.83 5.40 12.60
CA ASP A 206 1.53 6.67 12.66
C ASP A 206 3.05 6.55 12.49
N ARG A 207 3.57 5.35 12.32
CA ARG A 207 5.01 5.11 12.29
C ARG A 207 5.37 3.93 11.41
N MET A 208 6.37 4.14 10.55
CA MET A 208 7.06 3.07 9.84
C MET A 208 8.56 3.15 10.13
N VAL A 209 9.16 2.01 10.44
CA VAL A 209 10.58 1.89 10.78
C VAL A 209 11.18 0.75 9.98
N THR A 210 12.33 1.01 9.37
CA THR A 210 13.18 -0.01 8.77
C THR A 210 14.47 -0.10 9.58
N ASP A 211 14.80 -1.29 10.07
CA ASP A 211 16.05 -1.51 10.79
C ASP A 211 17.21 -1.49 9.79
N THR A 212 17.87 -0.32 9.70
CA THR A 212 18.95 -0.11 8.73
C THR A 212 20.21 -0.92 9.06
N LYS A 213 20.38 -1.38 10.30
CA LYS A 213 21.48 -2.27 10.68
C LYS A 213 21.27 -3.66 10.07
N MET A 214 20.03 -4.15 10.07
CA MET A 214 19.72 -5.43 9.41
C MET A 214 19.92 -5.40 7.89
N LEU A 215 19.77 -4.23 7.25
CA LEU A 215 20.01 -4.08 5.81
C LEU A 215 21.50 -4.18 5.43
N LEU A 216 22.41 -3.96 6.38
CA LEU A 216 23.86 -3.95 6.15
C LEU A 216 24.52 -5.29 6.49
N ILE A 217 23.75 -6.27 6.94
CA ILE A 217 24.25 -7.63 7.22
C ILE A 217 24.05 -8.47 5.95
N GLU A 218 25.11 -8.58 5.15
CA GLU A 218 25.22 -9.56 4.07
C GLU A 218 25.74 -10.90 4.60
#